data_ef27db740e38e0670c630c1b02a1ce32
#
_entry.id   ef27db740e38e0670c630c1b02a1ce32
#
_cell.length_a   1.000
_cell.length_b   1.000
_cell.length_c   1.000
_cell.angle_alpha   90.00
_cell.angle_beta   90.00
_cell.angle_gamma   90.00
#
_symmetry.space_group_name_H-M   'P 1'
#
loop_
_entity.id
_entity.type
_entity.pdbx_description
1 polymer ?
#
loop_
_entity_poly.entity_id
_entity_poly.type
_entity_poly.pdbx_seq_one_letter_code
_entity_poly.pdbx_strand_id
1 'polypeptide(L)'
;GGGFGGGSRRANNGPRKGNDRFMQMRIDFMDAIFGKTETINIDVDEQCKECGGSGAYSSSDIHTCSRCNGTGYVTTQSRTMFGVVQQQSVCPECGGTGKKISRKCTKCGGRGYEHKRVKLDIKIPAGIQSGQQVRVSGKGERGINGGPNGDLYIEILVTPHKVFQREGNDIHISVPVSAIDATLGCKVDVPTVYGDVSLSIPAGTQ
;
A
#
# COMPACT_ATOMS: atom_id res chain seq x y z
N GLY A 1 18.73 13.37 44.16
CA GLY A 1 18.54 11.96 43.86
C GLY A 1 17.56 11.77 42.76
N GLY A 2 18.03 11.67 41.51
CA GLY A 2 17.16 11.39 40.36
C GLY A 2 17.57 10.05 39.76
N GLY A 3 16.77 9.01 40.01
CA GLY A 3 16.96 7.69 39.43
C GLY A 3 16.46 7.66 38.00
N PHE A 4 17.37 7.56 37.03
CA PHE A 4 17.04 7.21 35.66
C PHE A 4 16.75 5.71 35.60
N GLY A 5 15.46 5.36 35.67
CA GLY A 5 14.97 4.02 35.40
C GLY A 5 15.09 3.72 33.89
N GLY A 6 16.19 3.10 33.48
CA GLY A 6 16.34 2.54 32.15
C GLY A 6 15.40 1.35 31.97
N GLY A 7 14.20 1.58 31.46
CA GLY A 7 13.27 0.52 31.05
C GLY A 7 13.91 -0.25 29.90
N SER A 8 14.39 -1.47 30.14
CA SER A 8 14.81 -2.40 29.10
C SER A 8 13.60 -2.69 28.20
N ARG A 9 13.56 -2.13 26.99
CA ARG A 9 12.58 -2.50 25.98
C ARG A 9 12.77 -3.99 25.67
N ARG A 10 11.91 -4.82 26.24
CA ARG A 10 11.81 -6.23 25.86
C ARG A 10 11.61 -6.29 24.34
N ALA A 11 12.55 -6.91 23.65
CA ALA A 11 12.42 -7.16 22.23
C ALA A 11 11.13 -7.97 22.00
N ASN A 12 10.15 -7.36 21.34
CA ASN A 12 8.87 -8.00 21.09
C ASN A 12 8.97 -8.86 19.83
N ASN A 13 9.21 -10.16 20.00
CA ASN A 13 9.27 -11.16 18.95
C ASN A 13 7.90 -11.74 18.55
N GLY A 14 6.82 -11.10 18.98
CA GLY A 14 5.46 -11.49 18.58
C GLY A 14 5.20 -11.27 17.09
N PRO A 15 4.09 -11.85 16.57
CA PRO A 15 3.62 -11.59 15.23
C PRO A 15 3.39 -10.09 15.01
N ARG A 16 3.93 -9.55 13.91
CA ARG A 16 3.76 -8.13 13.55
C ARG A 16 3.28 -8.01 12.11
N LYS A 17 2.39 -7.06 11.88
CA LYS A 17 1.93 -6.70 10.53
C LYS A 17 3.13 -6.26 9.68
N GLY A 18 3.14 -6.66 8.40
CA GLY A 18 4.11 -6.19 7.41
C GLY A 18 3.92 -4.72 7.08
N ASN A 19 4.91 -4.13 6.43
CA ASN A 19 4.83 -2.75 5.98
C ASN A 19 3.81 -2.61 4.86
N ASP A 20 3.21 -1.43 4.76
CA ASP A 20 2.36 -1.09 3.64
C ASP A 20 3.20 -0.76 2.41
N ARG A 21 2.67 -1.04 1.22
CA ARG A 21 3.29 -0.71 -0.07
C ARG A 21 2.53 0.40 -0.73
N PHE A 22 3.23 1.25 -1.47
CA PHE A 22 2.67 2.38 -2.18
C PHE A 22 3.03 2.29 -3.65
N MET A 23 2.05 2.56 -4.50
CA MET A 23 2.25 2.67 -5.94
C MET A 23 1.36 3.78 -6.51
N GLN A 24 1.69 4.24 -7.70
CA GLN A 24 0.91 5.25 -8.43
C GLN A 24 0.28 4.61 -9.67
N MET A 25 -0.95 5.00 -9.97
CA MET A 25 -1.68 4.59 -11.14
C MET A 25 -2.21 5.82 -11.86
N ARG A 26 -1.95 5.91 -13.16
CA ARG A 26 -2.51 6.97 -14.02
C ARG A 26 -3.77 6.48 -14.69
N ILE A 27 -4.81 7.32 -14.65
CA ILE A 27 -6.08 7.08 -15.32
C ILE A 27 -6.48 8.30 -16.14
N ASP A 28 -7.32 8.09 -17.12
CA ASP A 28 -7.84 9.17 -17.94
C ASP A 28 -8.90 9.99 -17.17
N PHE A 29 -9.08 11.24 -17.60
CA PHE A 29 -10.05 12.15 -17.00
C PHE A 29 -11.46 11.56 -16.98
N MET A 30 -11.91 10.96 -18.09
CA MET A 30 -13.24 10.37 -18.20
C MET A 30 -13.39 9.16 -17.27
N ASP A 31 -12.35 8.33 -17.15
CA ASP A 31 -12.32 7.20 -16.21
C ASP A 31 -12.45 7.67 -14.76
N ALA A 32 -11.85 8.82 -14.43
CA ALA A 32 -11.98 9.42 -13.10
C ALA A 32 -13.39 9.95 -12.81
N ILE A 33 -14.09 10.45 -13.82
CA ILE A 33 -15.46 10.94 -13.68
C ILE A 33 -16.45 9.80 -13.49
N PHE A 34 -16.38 8.77 -14.35
CA PHE A 34 -17.36 7.68 -14.38
C PHE A 34 -16.99 6.50 -13.50
N GLY A 35 -15.75 6.43 -13.05
CA GLY A 35 -15.22 5.25 -12.38
C GLY A 35 -14.82 4.17 -13.38
N LYS A 36 -13.89 3.31 -12.95
CA LYS A 36 -13.35 2.23 -13.76
C LYS A 36 -12.89 1.08 -12.87
N THR A 37 -12.92 -0.12 -13.42
CA THR A 37 -12.19 -1.24 -12.83
C THR A 37 -10.94 -1.48 -13.64
N GLU A 38 -9.78 -1.32 -13.03
CA GLU A 38 -8.47 -1.54 -13.65
C GLU A 38 -7.86 -2.82 -13.11
N THR A 39 -7.35 -3.66 -14.01
CA THR A 39 -6.71 -4.92 -13.61
C THR A 39 -5.20 -4.77 -13.64
N ILE A 40 -4.55 -5.02 -12.50
CA ILE A 40 -3.09 -4.99 -12.36
C ILE A 40 -2.54 -6.34 -11.93
N ASN A 41 -1.29 -6.61 -12.32
CA ASN A 41 -0.54 -7.76 -11.84
C ASN A 41 0.49 -7.29 -10.83
N ILE A 42 0.48 -7.89 -9.65
CA ILE A 42 1.47 -7.60 -8.61
C ILE A 42 2.09 -8.87 -8.07
N ASP A 43 3.34 -8.77 -7.66
CA ASP A 43 4.02 -9.83 -6.95
C ASP A 43 3.79 -9.63 -5.45
N VAL A 44 3.23 -10.65 -4.79
CA VAL A 44 2.92 -10.64 -3.37
C VAL A 44 3.45 -11.91 -2.70
N ASP A 45 3.85 -11.76 -1.44
CA ASP A 45 4.15 -12.89 -0.57
C ASP A 45 2.87 -13.23 0.20
N GLU A 46 2.25 -14.35 -0.14
CA GLU A 46 1.09 -14.85 0.58
C GLU A 46 1.53 -15.81 1.67
N GLN A 47 0.88 -15.69 2.83
CA GLN A 47 1.11 -16.62 3.94
C GLN A 47 0.84 -18.05 3.49
N CYS A 48 1.77 -18.97 3.75
CA CYS A 48 1.61 -20.36 3.39
C CYS A 48 0.39 -20.96 4.12
N LYS A 49 -0.56 -21.45 3.36
CA LYS A 49 -1.82 -21.99 3.90
C LYS A 49 -1.62 -23.27 4.72
N GLU A 50 -0.59 -24.07 4.42
CA GLU A 50 -0.33 -25.31 5.15
C GLU A 50 0.24 -25.07 6.53
N CYS A 51 1.24 -24.21 6.65
CA CYS A 51 1.89 -23.97 7.93
C CYS A 51 1.41 -22.69 8.64
N GLY A 52 0.46 -21.94 8.08
CA GLY A 52 -0.06 -20.71 8.66
C GLY A 52 1.02 -19.67 8.92
N GLY A 53 2.07 -19.63 8.09
CA GLY A 53 3.18 -18.66 8.24
C GLY A 53 4.31 -19.11 9.18
N SER A 54 4.18 -20.24 9.86
CA SER A 54 5.20 -20.71 10.81
C SER A 54 6.48 -21.23 10.14
N GLY A 55 6.39 -21.72 8.91
CA GLY A 55 7.46 -22.40 8.20
C GLY A 55 7.74 -23.83 8.67
N ALA A 56 7.06 -24.29 9.72
CA ALA A 56 7.21 -25.65 10.25
C ALA A 56 6.19 -26.62 9.65
N TYR A 57 6.55 -27.89 9.57
CA TYR A 57 5.64 -28.93 9.12
C TYR A 57 4.45 -29.11 10.08
N SER A 58 4.73 -29.05 11.39
CA SER A 58 3.72 -29.07 12.45
C SER A 58 4.12 -28.11 13.59
N SER A 59 3.18 -27.81 14.47
CA SER A 59 3.46 -26.98 15.65
C SER A 59 4.45 -27.63 16.62
N SER A 60 4.50 -28.97 16.67
CA SER A 60 5.45 -29.72 17.49
C SER A 60 6.90 -29.61 16.98
N ASP A 61 7.10 -29.24 15.72
CA ASP A 61 8.42 -29.03 15.13
C ASP A 61 9.02 -27.65 15.42
N ILE A 62 8.29 -26.80 16.16
CA ILE A 62 8.73 -25.46 16.54
C ILE A 62 9.28 -25.52 17.94
N HIS A 63 10.57 -25.24 18.09
CA HIS A 63 11.27 -25.22 19.38
C HIS A 63 11.76 -23.81 19.70
N THR A 64 11.81 -23.48 20.97
CA THR A 64 12.44 -22.25 21.44
C THR A 64 13.92 -22.28 21.12
N CYS A 65 14.47 -21.22 20.57
CA CYS A 65 15.91 -21.13 20.31
C CYS A 65 16.67 -21.09 21.63
N SER A 66 17.51 -22.07 21.89
CA SER A 66 18.29 -22.20 23.13
C SER A 66 19.31 -21.08 23.32
N ARG A 67 19.86 -20.56 22.20
CA ARG A 67 20.91 -19.51 22.26
C ARG A 67 20.37 -18.17 22.75
N CYS A 68 19.17 -17.79 22.38
CA CYS A 68 18.55 -16.54 22.79
C CYS A 68 17.35 -16.73 23.74
N ASN A 69 17.06 -17.95 24.14
CA ASN A 69 15.92 -18.30 24.98
C ASN A 69 14.59 -17.69 24.49
N GLY A 70 14.39 -17.70 23.16
CA GLY A 70 13.18 -17.17 22.52
C GLY A 70 13.16 -15.67 22.28
N THR A 71 14.16 -14.90 22.75
CA THR A 71 14.18 -13.44 22.59
C THR A 71 14.48 -12.98 21.17
N GLY A 72 15.15 -13.81 20.36
CA GLY A 72 15.60 -13.47 19.01
C GLY A 72 16.86 -12.62 18.97
N TYR A 73 17.34 -12.17 20.11
CA TYR A 73 18.53 -11.32 20.23
C TYR A 73 19.51 -11.90 21.24
N VAL A 74 20.80 -11.64 21.02
CA VAL A 74 21.88 -11.95 21.94
C VAL A 74 22.59 -10.67 22.32
N THR A 75 22.97 -10.54 23.60
CA THR A 75 23.72 -9.40 24.08
C THR A 75 25.20 -9.80 24.17
N THR A 76 26.00 -9.09 23.42
CA THR A 76 27.46 -9.21 23.49
C THR A 76 28.06 -8.05 24.28
N GLN A 77 28.96 -8.35 25.18
CA GLN A 77 29.71 -7.33 25.93
C GLN A 77 31.07 -7.14 25.25
N SER A 78 31.35 -5.93 24.84
CA SER A 78 32.64 -5.55 24.27
C SER A 78 33.33 -4.58 25.21
N ARG A 79 34.59 -4.89 25.59
CA ARG A 79 35.42 -3.98 26.36
C ARG A 79 36.06 -2.97 25.41
N THR A 80 35.80 -1.72 25.62
CA THR A 80 36.43 -0.61 24.91
C THR A 80 37.32 0.19 25.88
N MET A 81 38.14 1.08 25.34
CA MET A 81 38.97 1.98 26.18
C MET A 81 38.17 2.90 27.10
N PHE A 82 36.87 3.04 26.83
CA PHE A 82 35.94 3.88 27.60
C PHE A 82 35.01 3.06 28.52
N GLY A 83 35.24 1.76 28.67
CA GLY A 83 34.40 0.90 29.50
C GLY A 83 33.78 -0.29 28.77
N VAL A 84 32.86 -0.96 29.45
CA VAL A 84 32.15 -2.11 28.90
C VAL A 84 30.90 -1.61 28.18
N VAL A 85 30.81 -1.85 26.87
CA VAL A 85 29.64 -1.56 26.06
C VAL A 85 28.85 -2.85 25.81
N GLN A 86 27.58 -2.83 26.14
CA GLN A 86 26.64 -3.92 25.79
C GLN A 86 26.01 -3.61 24.45
N GLN A 87 26.20 -4.49 23.48
CA GLN A 87 25.60 -4.41 22.18
C GLN A 87 24.63 -5.57 21.98
N GLN A 88 23.38 -5.24 21.61
CA GLN A 88 22.37 -6.23 21.27
C GLN A 88 22.42 -6.49 19.76
N SER A 89 22.54 -7.76 19.36
CA SER A 89 22.57 -8.21 17.98
C SER A 89 21.51 -9.27 17.74
N VAL A 90 21.10 -9.42 16.48
CA VAL A 90 20.17 -10.49 16.08
C VAL A 90 20.82 -11.85 16.36
N CYS A 91 20.07 -12.77 16.95
CA CYS A 91 20.55 -14.11 17.23
C CYS A 91 20.93 -14.83 15.93
N PRO A 92 22.20 -15.22 15.73
CA PRO A 92 22.63 -15.83 14.48
C PRO A 92 22.06 -17.24 14.24
N GLU A 93 21.57 -17.91 15.28
CA GLU A 93 21.02 -19.26 15.15
C GLU A 93 19.55 -19.26 14.69
N CYS A 94 18.76 -18.30 15.10
CA CYS A 94 17.34 -18.23 14.73
C CYS A 94 17.03 -17.05 13.80
N GLY A 95 18.00 -16.21 13.46
CA GLY A 95 17.80 -15.05 12.59
C GLY A 95 16.78 -14.03 13.13
N GLY A 96 16.67 -13.91 14.45
CA GLY A 96 15.73 -12.98 15.09
C GLY A 96 14.34 -13.54 15.41
N THR A 97 14.02 -14.75 14.95
CA THR A 97 12.69 -15.35 15.16
C THR A 97 12.46 -15.85 16.58
N GLY A 98 13.52 -16.12 17.34
CA GLY A 98 13.44 -16.75 18.67
C GLY A 98 13.09 -18.24 18.64
N LYS A 99 12.89 -18.82 17.47
CA LYS A 99 12.42 -20.19 17.26
C LYS A 99 13.35 -20.95 16.32
N LYS A 100 13.45 -22.25 16.52
CA LYS A 100 14.11 -23.21 15.63
C LYS A 100 13.08 -24.19 15.10
N ILE A 101 13.17 -24.53 13.83
CA ILE A 101 12.28 -25.48 13.17
C ILE A 101 13.06 -26.76 12.91
N SER A 102 12.65 -27.87 13.53
CA SER A 102 13.25 -29.19 13.32
C SER A 102 12.86 -29.79 11.97
N ARG A 103 11.59 -29.65 11.58
CA ARG A 103 11.07 -30.13 10.30
C ARG A 103 10.39 -29.00 9.56
N LYS A 104 10.94 -28.63 8.41
CA LYS A 104 10.42 -27.54 7.57
C LYS A 104 9.11 -27.93 6.86
N CYS A 105 8.21 -26.98 6.71
CA CYS A 105 7.03 -27.14 5.88
C CYS A 105 7.45 -27.45 4.44
N THR A 106 6.93 -28.54 3.88
CA THR A 106 7.26 -29.00 2.52
C THR A 106 6.76 -28.06 1.44
N LYS A 107 5.65 -27.37 1.68
CA LYS A 107 5.03 -26.45 0.72
C LYS A 107 5.86 -25.19 0.49
N CYS A 108 6.24 -24.52 1.57
CA CYS A 108 7.00 -23.26 1.49
C CYS A 108 8.51 -23.44 1.72
N GLY A 109 8.99 -24.65 1.98
CA GLY A 109 10.41 -24.94 2.25
C GLY A 109 10.93 -24.28 3.52
N GLY A 110 10.08 -24.02 4.50
CA GLY A 110 10.44 -23.40 5.77
C GLY A 110 10.33 -21.86 5.78
N ARG A 111 9.96 -21.24 4.67
CA ARG A 111 9.86 -19.79 4.55
C ARG A 111 8.64 -19.18 5.25
N GLY A 112 7.56 -19.95 5.42
CA GLY A 112 6.31 -19.49 5.98
C GLY A 112 5.42 -18.72 4.99
N TYR A 113 5.88 -18.47 3.78
CA TYR A 113 5.16 -17.75 2.73
C TYR A 113 5.48 -18.33 1.35
N GLU A 114 4.60 -18.05 0.40
CA GLU A 114 4.74 -18.36 -1.01
C GLU A 114 4.74 -17.07 -1.81
N HIS A 115 5.74 -16.91 -2.69
CA HIS A 115 5.78 -15.79 -3.62
C HIS A 115 4.87 -16.08 -4.80
N LYS A 116 3.91 -15.20 -5.05
CA LYS A 116 2.92 -15.36 -6.13
C LYS A 116 2.71 -14.07 -6.90
N ARG A 117 2.55 -14.22 -8.20
CA ARG A 117 2.04 -13.16 -9.04
C ARG A 117 0.53 -13.26 -9.09
N VAL A 118 -0.16 -12.24 -8.59
CA VAL A 118 -1.62 -12.20 -8.52
C VAL A 118 -2.17 -11.08 -9.39
N LYS A 119 -3.32 -11.37 -10.00
CA LYS A 119 -4.09 -10.40 -10.75
C LYS A 119 -5.10 -9.77 -9.78
N LEU A 120 -5.10 -8.45 -9.70
CA LEU A 120 -6.01 -7.68 -8.85
C LEU A 120 -6.87 -6.75 -9.68
N ASP A 121 -8.17 -6.77 -9.43
CA ASP A 121 -9.10 -5.82 -9.98
C ASP A 121 -9.27 -4.66 -8.98
N ILE A 122 -8.78 -3.50 -9.39
CA ILE A 122 -8.83 -2.27 -8.60
C ILE A 122 -10.06 -1.49 -9.03
N LYS A 123 -11.02 -1.38 -8.13
CA LYS A 123 -12.24 -0.61 -8.37
C LYS A 123 -12.00 0.86 -8.04
N ILE A 124 -11.95 1.69 -9.06
CA ILE A 124 -11.79 3.14 -8.95
C ILE A 124 -13.19 3.76 -8.91
N PRO A 125 -13.57 4.41 -7.81
CA PRO A 125 -14.90 5.00 -7.70
C PRO A 125 -15.06 6.20 -8.62
N ALA A 126 -16.30 6.41 -9.10
CA ALA A 126 -16.65 7.59 -9.87
C ALA A 126 -16.41 8.88 -9.06
N GLY A 127 -15.91 9.91 -9.73
CA GLY A 127 -15.64 11.19 -9.09
C GLY A 127 -14.31 11.25 -8.32
N ILE A 128 -13.45 10.23 -8.43
CA ILE A 128 -12.13 10.23 -7.77
C ILE A 128 -11.32 11.46 -8.19
N GLN A 129 -10.59 12.04 -7.25
CA GLN A 129 -9.69 13.17 -7.49
C GLN A 129 -8.24 12.70 -7.61
N SER A 130 -7.44 13.44 -8.37
CA SER A 130 -5.99 13.18 -8.45
C SER A 130 -5.36 13.31 -7.06
N GLY A 131 -4.48 12.37 -6.71
CA GLY A 131 -3.85 12.28 -5.39
C GLY A 131 -4.64 11.47 -4.34
N GLN A 132 -5.87 11.07 -4.63
CA GLN A 132 -6.60 10.14 -3.75
C GLN A 132 -6.05 8.73 -3.85
N GLN A 133 -6.16 7.99 -2.74
CA GLN A 133 -5.62 6.64 -2.63
C GLN A 133 -6.72 5.59 -2.54
N VAL A 134 -6.51 4.50 -3.25
CA VAL A 134 -7.31 3.27 -3.15
C VAL A 134 -6.52 2.24 -2.36
N ARG A 135 -7.11 1.72 -1.28
CA ARG A 135 -6.48 0.71 -0.42
C ARG A 135 -6.90 -0.70 -0.85
N VAL A 136 -5.92 -1.58 -0.97
CA VAL A 136 -6.13 -3.02 -1.17
C VAL A 136 -5.53 -3.78 0.02
N SER A 137 -6.39 -4.36 0.84
CA SER A 137 -5.97 -5.03 2.08
C SER A 137 -5.12 -6.26 1.82
N GLY A 138 -4.08 -6.45 2.63
CA GLY A 138 -3.24 -7.64 2.64
C GLY A 138 -2.35 -7.83 1.41
N LYS A 139 -2.15 -6.77 0.60
CA LYS A 139 -1.30 -6.80 -0.60
C LYS A 139 -0.02 -5.96 -0.46
N GLY A 140 0.32 -5.58 0.77
CA GLY A 140 1.59 -4.97 1.15
C GLY A 140 2.72 -5.99 1.33
N GLU A 141 3.72 -5.64 2.12
CA GLU A 141 4.80 -6.55 2.48
C GLU A 141 4.33 -7.64 3.44
N ARG A 142 5.03 -8.76 3.43
CA ARG A 142 4.75 -9.86 4.34
C ARG A 142 4.88 -9.46 5.80
N GLY A 143 4.05 -10.06 6.65
CA GLY A 143 4.17 -9.94 8.09
C GLY A 143 5.43 -10.60 8.65
N ILE A 144 5.81 -10.21 9.83
CA ILE A 144 6.97 -10.73 10.56
C ILE A 144 6.47 -11.73 11.61
N ASN A 145 7.20 -12.84 11.76
CA ASN A 145 6.91 -13.90 12.74
C ASN A 145 5.46 -14.45 12.64
N GLY A 146 4.95 -14.64 11.43
CA GLY A 146 3.59 -15.15 11.19
C GLY A 146 2.50 -14.08 11.30
N GLY A 147 2.86 -12.81 11.37
CA GLY A 147 1.92 -11.70 11.33
C GLY A 147 1.27 -11.52 9.95
N PRO A 148 0.17 -10.75 9.85
CA PRO A 148 -0.51 -10.49 8.59
C PRO A 148 0.34 -9.59 7.68
N ASN A 149 0.07 -9.66 6.38
CA ASN A 149 0.67 -8.73 5.42
C ASN A 149 0.21 -7.29 5.67
N GLY A 150 1.01 -6.33 5.23
CA GLY A 150 0.61 -4.94 5.10
C GLY A 150 -0.44 -4.75 4.00
N ASP A 151 -0.82 -3.52 3.75
CA ASP A 151 -1.78 -3.16 2.72
C ASP A 151 -1.07 -2.50 1.53
N LEU A 152 -1.72 -2.53 0.37
CA LEU A 152 -1.28 -1.79 -0.81
C LEU A 152 -2.13 -0.53 -0.95
N TYR A 153 -1.47 0.63 -1.05
CA TYR A 153 -2.10 1.92 -1.33
C TYR A 153 -1.74 2.33 -2.76
N ILE A 154 -2.75 2.62 -3.55
CA ILE A 154 -2.60 3.04 -4.94
C ILE A 154 -3.05 4.47 -5.04
N GLU A 155 -2.11 5.38 -5.24
CA GLU A 155 -2.39 6.80 -5.48
C GLU A 155 -2.84 6.97 -6.94
N ILE A 156 -4.00 7.55 -7.12
CA ILE A 156 -4.58 7.78 -8.46
C ILE A 156 -4.13 9.13 -8.97
N LEU A 157 -3.50 9.14 -10.13
CA LEU A 157 -3.11 10.36 -10.85
C LEU A 157 -3.99 10.49 -12.09
N VAL A 158 -4.81 11.54 -12.12
CA VAL A 158 -5.71 11.81 -13.24
C VAL A 158 -4.99 12.62 -14.30
N THR A 159 -4.98 12.11 -15.53
CA THR A 159 -4.41 12.82 -16.68
C THR A 159 -5.32 14.00 -17.05
N PRO A 160 -4.78 15.22 -17.26
CA PRO A 160 -5.56 16.36 -17.69
C PRO A 160 -6.25 16.10 -19.03
N HIS A 161 -7.49 16.58 -19.18
CA HIS A 161 -8.22 16.54 -20.44
C HIS A 161 -7.95 17.80 -21.27
N LYS A 162 -7.99 17.67 -22.59
CA LYS A 162 -7.71 18.82 -23.50
C LYS A 162 -8.80 19.89 -23.46
N VAL A 163 -10.03 19.49 -23.21
CA VAL A 163 -11.22 20.35 -23.28
C VAL A 163 -11.80 20.64 -21.91
N PHE A 164 -11.88 19.60 -21.04
CA PHE A 164 -12.47 19.70 -19.72
C PHE A 164 -11.43 20.02 -18.67
N GLN A 165 -11.75 20.98 -17.79
CA GLN A 165 -11.00 21.27 -16.59
C GLN A 165 -11.86 20.96 -15.38
N ARG A 166 -11.31 20.31 -14.38
CA ARG A 166 -12.03 19.97 -13.16
C ARG A 166 -11.54 20.85 -12.02
N GLU A 167 -12.48 21.46 -11.32
CA GLU A 167 -12.25 22.18 -10.08
C GLU A 167 -13.19 21.64 -8.99
N GLY A 168 -12.61 20.86 -8.08
CA GLY A 168 -13.40 20.15 -7.07
C GLY A 168 -14.40 19.16 -7.69
N ASN A 169 -15.68 19.47 -7.56
CA ASN A 169 -16.78 18.66 -8.12
C ASN A 169 -17.34 19.21 -9.44
N ASP A 170 -16.87 20.37 -9.86
CA ASP A 170 -17.34 21.05 -11.06
C ASP A 170 -16.40 20.80 -12.24
N ILE A 171 -17.00 20.80 -13.43
CA ILE A 171 -16.26 20.66 -14.70
C ILE A 171 -16.46 21.95 -15.49
N HIS A 172 -15.35 22.58 -15.81
CA HIS A 172 -15.29 23.81 -16.58
C HIS A 172 -14.88 23.53 -18.01
N ILE A 173 -15.49 24.30 -18.91
CA ILE A 173 -15.15 24.29 -20.32
C ILE A 173 -15.16 25.73 -20.85
N SER A 174 -14.23 26.03 -21.73
CA SER A 174 -14.20 27.30 -22.44
C SER A 174 -14.69 27.10 -23.88
N VAL A 175 -15.79 27.75 -24.24
CA VAL A 175 -16.35 27.70 -25.57
C VAL A 175 -16.19 29.06 -26.23
N PRO A 176 -15.43 29.18 -27.35
CA PRO A 176 -15.27 30.45 -28.05
C PRO A 176 -16.56 30.80 -28.78
N VAL A 177 -17.04 32.03 -28.58
CA VAL A 177 -18.20 32.60 -29.26
C VAL A 177 -17.77 33.90 -29.94
N SER A 178 -18.21 34.13 -31.17
CA SER A 178 -17.88 35.40 -31.84
C SER A 178 -18.66 36.58 -31.22
N ALA A 179 -18.07 37.77 -31.23
CA ALA A 179 -18.75 38.96 -30.71
C ALA A 179 -20.10 39.27 -31.46
N ILE A 180 -20.17 38.92 -32.74
CA ILE A 180 -21.38 39.11 -33.54
C ILE A 180 -22.48 38.14 -33.03
N ASP A 181 -22.16 36.91 -32.83
CA ASP A 181 -23.11 35.88 -32.31
C ASP A 181 -23.57 36.20 -30.90
N ALA A 182 -22.68 36.68 -30.02
CA ALA A 182 -23.02 37.14 -28.67
C ALA A 182 -23.98 38.35 -28.70
N THR A 183 -23.80 39.28 -29.66
CA THR A 183 -24.67 40.47 -29.82
C THR A 183 -26.05 40.08 -30.32
N LEU A 184 -26.15 39.20 -31.31
CA LEU A 184 -27.41 38.82 -31.95
C LEU A 184 -28.12 37.69 -31.21
N GLY A 185 -27.45 36.96 -30.37
CA GLY A 185 -27.89 35.71 -29.77
C GLY A 185 -27.66 34.51 -30.70
N CYS A 186 -27.26 33.40 -30.15
CA CYS A 186 -27.00 32.19 -30.93
C CYS A 186 -27.29 30.94 -30.12
N LYS A 187 -27.26 29.80 -30.79
CA LYS A 187 -27.21 28.47 -30.17
C LYS A 187 -25.83 27.88 -30.43
N VAL A 188 -25.20 27.39 -29.38
CA VAL A 188 -23.85 26.79 -29.42
C VAL A 188 -23.96 25.40 -28.87
N ASP A 189 -23.39 24.41 -29.59
CA ASP A 189 -23.26 23.07 -29.08
C ASP A 189 -22.03 22.97 -28.21
N VAL A 190 -22.25 22.63 -26.95
CA VAL A 190 -21.23 22.55 -25.91
C VAL A 190 -20.98 21.10 -25.57
N PRO A 191 -19.76 20.57 -25.73
CA PRO A 191 -19.45 19.23 -25.30
C PRO A 191 -19.48 19.14 -23.77
N THR A 192 -20.10 18.09 -23.25
CA THR A 192 -20.09 17.77 -21.83
C THR A 192 -19.57 16.33 -21.64
N VAL A 193 -19.26 15.96 -20.41
CA VAL A 193 -18.86 14.57 -20.11
C VAL A 193 -19.94 13.53 -20.38
N TYR A 194 -21.21 13.98 -20.52
CA TYR A 194 -22.39 13.14 -20.84
C TYR A 194 -22.83 13.24 -22.30
N GLY A 195 -22.08 13.96 -23.14
CA GLY A 195 -22.42 14.23 -24.53
C GLY A 195 -22.61 15.72 -24.80
N ASP A 196 -22.96 16.06 -26.05
CA ASP A 196 -23.12 17.44 -26.47
C ASP A 196 -24.49 17.98 -26.02
N VAL A 197 -24.49 19.24 -25.58
CA VAL A 197 -25.70 19.96 -25.16
C VAL A 197 -25.77 21.27 -25.93
N SER A 198 -26.92 21.58 -26.49
CA SER A 198 -27.16 22.87 -27.17
C SER A 198 -27.52 23.94 -26.15
N LEU A 199 -26.65 24.95 -26.03
CA LEU A 199 -26.83 26.10 -25.14
C LEU A 199 -27.32 27.30 -25.95
N SER A 200 -28.41 27.92 -25.50
CA SER A 200 -28.88 29.17 -26.08
C SER A 200 -28.25 30.37 -25.38
N ILE A 201 -27.55 31.20 -26.15
CA ILE A 201 -26.95 32.44 -25.69
C ILE A 201 -27.87 33.59 -26.04
N PRO A 202 -28.40 34.32 -25.02
CA PRO A 202 -29.28 35.46 -25.28
C PRO A 202 -28.55 36.61 -26.02
N ALA A 203 -29.28 37.38 -26.79
CA ALA A 203 -28.73 38.58 -27.42
C ALA A 203 -28.25 39.59 -26.39
N GLY A 204 -27.05 40.19 -26.64
CA GLY A 204 -26.44 41.18 -25.74
C GLY A 204 -25.67 40.57 -24.58
N THR A 205 -25.29 39.29 -24.62
CA THR A 205 -24.43 38.64 -23.65
C THR A 205 -23.01 39.24 -23.75
N GLN A 206 -22.46 39.67 -22.60
CA GLN A 206 -21.09 40.26 -22.44
C GLN A 206 -20.16 39.28 -21.70
#